data_5e92c9602d56d6b63edae24cc8844b24
#
_entry.id   5e92c9602d56d6b63edae24cc8844b24
#
_cell.length_a   1.000
_cell.length_b   1.000
_cell.length_c   1.000
_cell.angle_alpha   90.00
_cell.angle_beta   90.00
_cell.angle_gamma   90.00
#
_symmetry.space_group_name_H-M   'P 1'
#
loop_
_entity.id
_entity.type
_entity.pdbx_description
1 polymer ?
#
loop_
_entity_poly.entity_id
_entity_poly.type
_entity_poly.pdbx_seq_one_letter_code
_entity_poly.pdbx_strand_id
1 'polypeptide(L)'
;MLVDVRTDAEWKYVGVPDTTSLGRKTVLIEWVSYPTGTRNDNFVDQLKEAGIAGGENAPVIFLCRSGQRSIGAAEAATAAGIGPSYNVLDGFEGGLDAEGHRGAVGWRALGLPWRQW
;
A
#
# COMPACT_ATOMS: atom_id res chain seq x y z
N MET A 1 -1.96 -9.39 5.84
CA MET A 1 -1.10 -9.18 4.65
C MET A 1 -1.09 -7.71 4.30
N LEU A 2 0.09 -7.13 4.17
CA LEU A 2 0.25 -5.71 3.80
C LEU A 2 0.66 -5.59 2.34
N VAL A 3 -0.10 -4.81 1.57
CA VAL A 3 0.18 -4.55 0.17
C VAL A 3 0.45 -3.05 -0.01
N ASP A 4 1.64 -2.73 -0.45
CA ASP A 4 2.04 -1.36 -0.77
C ASP A 4 1.71 -1.10 -2.24
N VAL A 5 0.75 -0.23 -2.49
CA VAL A 5 0.24 0.04 -3.84
C VAL A 5 0.80 1.33 -4.45
N ARG A 6 1.88 1.84 -3.86
CA ARG A 6 2.59 3.00 -4.40
C ARG A 6 3.33 2.61 -5.69
N THR A 7 4.10 3.52 -6.21
CA THR A 7 4.88 3.30 -7.43
C THR A 7 6.28 2.76 -7.14
N ASP A 8 6.89 2.15 -8.14
CA ASP A 8 8.27 1.69 -8.09
C ASP A 8 9.24 2.81 -7.69
N ALA A 9 9.00 4.02 -8.20
CA ALA A 9 9.82 5.19 -7.85
C ALA A 9 9.74 5.50 -6.34
N GLU A 10 8.56 5.44 -5.76
CA GLU A 10 8.38 5.67 -4.33
C GLU A 10 9.07 4.60 -3.49
N TRP A 11 8.99 3.34 -3.90
CA TRP A 11 9.67 2.26 -3.19
C TRP A 11 11.18 2.46 -3.18
N LYS A 12 11.74 2.87 -4.31
CA LYS A 12 13.19 3.06 -4.46
C LYS A 12 13.72 4.30 -3.74
N TYR A 13 13.00 5.42 -3.83
CA TYR A 13 13.52 6.71 -3.39
C TYR A 13 12.98 7.16 -2.04
N VAL A 14 11.82 6.68 -1.63
CA VAL A 14 11.24 7.05 -0.34
C VAL A 14 11.45 5.95 0.70
N GLY A 15 11.34 4.70 0.29
CA GLY A 15 11.46 3.55 1.18
C GLY A 15 10.20 2.72 1.22
N VAL A 16 10.24 1.64 1.97
CA VAL A 16 9.14 0.68 2.09
C VAL A 16 8.90 0.30 3.55
N PRO A 17 7.67 -0.11 3.91
CA PRO A 17 7.42 -0.70 5.22
C PRO A 17 8.26 -1.99 5.37
N ASP A 18 8.76 -2.21 6.57
CA ASP A 18 9.52 -3.42 6.88
C ASP A 18 8.73 -4.27 7.87
N THR A 19 8.12 -5.32 7.36
CA THR A 19 7.30 -6.25 8.17
C THR A 19 8.05 -7.54 8.50
N THR A 20 9.35 -7.58 8.30
CA THR A 20 10.17 -8.79 8.53
C THR A 20 10.13 -9.26 9.99
N SER A 21 10.01 -8.34 10.95
CA SER A 21 9.88 -8.69 12.38
C SER A 21 8.61 -9.49 12.68
N LEU A 22 7.61 -9.43 11.80
CA LEU A 22 6.37 -10.21 11.90
C LEU A 22 6.45 -11.51 11.11
N GLY A 23 7.61 -11.82 10.53
CA GLY A 23 7.80 -13.00 9.70
C GLY A 23 7.10 -12.91 8.35
N ARG A 24 6.78 -11.72 7.88
CA ARG A 24 6.03 -11.51 6.63
C ARG A 24 6.72 -10.46 5.77
N LYS A 25 6.61 -10.62 4.44
CA LYS A 25 7.06 -9.61 3.49
C LYS A 25 5.92 -8.67 3.15
N THR A 26 6.24 -7.40 2.99
CA THR A 26 5.32 -6.45 2.36
C THR A 26 5.26 -6.75 0.88
N VAL A 27 4.06 -6.89 0.34
CA VAL A 27 3.85 -7.15 -1.08
C VAL A 27 3.81 -5.80 -1.83
N LEU A 28 4.58 -5.68 -2.91
CA LEU A 28 4.70 -4.44 -3.68
C LEU A 28 4.00 -4.62 -5.03
N ILE A 29 2.83 -3.99 -5.19
CA ILE A 29 2.05 -4.06 -6.44
C ILE A 29 1.48 -2.67 -6.71
N GLU A 30 1.89 -2.05 -7.80
CA GLU A 30 1.40 -0.71 -8.16
C GLU A 30 -0.10 -0.70 -8.44
N TRP A 31 -0.80 0.30 -7.91
CA TRP A 31 -2.17 0.62 -8.31
C TRP A 31 -2.18 1.47 -9.57
N VAL A 32 -1.28 2.45 -9.63
CA VAL A 32 -1.04 3.28 -10.81
C VAL A 32 0.46 3.37 -11.06
N SER A 33 0.83 3.64 -12.30
CA SER A 33 2.23 3.82 -12.69
C SER A 33 2.66 5.29 -12.57
N TYR A 34 3.94 5.52 -12.39
CA TYR A 34 4.56 6.84 -12.41
C TYR A 34 5.42 6.97 -13.67
N PRO A 35 5.46 8.12 -14.35
CA PRO A 35 4.82 9.40 -13.99
C PRO A 35 3.41 9.60 -14.57
N THR A 36 2.91 8.70 -15.39
CA THR A 36 1.67 8.90 -16.15
C THR A 36 0.39 8.82 -15.33
N GLY A 37 0.44 8.15 -14.17
CA GLY A 37 -0.75 7.86 -13.38
C GLY A 37 -1.66 6.80 -14.00
N THR A 38 -1.15 6.06 -14.96
CA THR A 38 -1.92 5.00 -15.64
C THR A 38 -2.26 3.89 -14.66
N ARG A 39 -3.53 3.52 -14.63
CA ARG A 39 -4.02 2.47 -13.74
C ARG A 39 -3.48 1.10 -14.17
N ASN A 40 -3.11 0.29 -13.19
CA ASN A 40 -2.64 -1.07 -13.40
C ASN A 40 -3.82 -2.02 -13.60
N ASP A 41 -4.14 -2.34 -14.85
CA ASP A 41 -5.27 -3.22 -15.19
C ASP A 41 -5.08 -4.66 -14.71
N ASN A 42 -3.85 -5.05 -14.37
CA ASN A 42 -3.53 -6.39 -13.89
C ASN A 42 -3.44 -6.47 -12.36
N PHE A 43 -3.88 -5.42 -11.65
CA PHE A 43 -3.71 -5.33 -10.20
C PHE A 43 -4.30 -6.54 -9.46
N VAL A 44 -5.54 -6.91 -9.75
CA VAL A 44 -6.21 -8.04 -9.09
C VAL A 44 -5.51 -9.36 -9.42
N ASP A 45 -5.10 -9.56 -10.67
CA ASP A 45 -4.37 -10.76 -11.07
C ASP A 45 -3.03 -10.87 -10.35
N GLN A 46 -2.34 -9.75 -10.19
CA GLN A 46 -1.07 -9.70 -9.46
C GLN A 46 -1.26 -9.99 -7.96
N LEU A 47 -2.37 -9.56 -7.37
CA LEU A 47 -2.71 -9.94 -5.99
C LEU A 47 -2.84 -11.47 -5.88
N LYS A 48 -3.55 -12.08 -6.81
CA LYS A 48 -3.75 -13.54 -6.81
C LYS A 48 -2.43 -14.29 -7.01
N GLU A 49 -1.59 -13.80 -7.92
CA GLU A 49 -0.26 -14.37 -8.16
C GLU A 49 0.64 -14.29 -6.94
N ALA A 50 0.46 -13.27 -6.11
CA ALA A 50 1.19 -13.10 -4.86
C ALA A 50 0.63 -13.97 -3.72
N GLY A 51 -0.39 -14.78 -3.99
CA GLY A 51 -1.03 -15.63 -3.00
C GLY A 51 -2.13 -14.95 -2.19
N ILE A 52 -2.57 -13.78 -2.63
CA ILE A 52 -3.64 -13.02 -1.97
C ILE A 52 -4.94 -13.29 -2.72
N ALA A 53 -5.54 -14.44 -2.47
CA ALA A 53 -6.72 -14.89 -3.22
C ALA A 53 -8.03 -14.62 -2.49
N GLY A 54 -7.96 -13.98 -1.35
CA GLY A 54 -9.11 -13.83 -0.49
C GLY A 54 -9.35 -15.09 0.33
N GLY A 55 -9.92 -14.91 1.46
CA GLY A 55 -10.24 -15.98 2.38
C GLY A 55 -10.80 -15.33 3.63
N GLU A 56 -11.63 -16.06 4.30
CA GLU A 56 -12.48 -15.55 5.36
C GLU A 56 -11.72 -14.98 6.54
N ASN A 57 -10.47 -15.35 6.73
CA ASN A 57 -9.67 -14.94 7.87
C ASN A 57 -8.31 -14.37 7.45
N ALA A 58 -8.22 -13.85 6.23
CA ALA A 58 -6.98 -13.30 5.70
C ALA A 58 -7.18 -11.83 5.32
N PRO A 59 -7.22 -10.93 6.30
CA PRO A 59 -7.37 -9.50 5.99
C PRO A 59 -6.20 -8.99 5.16
N VAL A 60 -6.51 -8.13 4.22
CA VAL A 60 -5.54 -7.48 3.35
C VAL A 60 -5.56 -5.99 3.64
N ILE A 61 -4.39 -5.43 3.90
CA ILE A 61 -4.24 -4.03 4.26
C ILE A 61 -3.49 -3.34 3.13
N PHE A 62 -4.08 -2.30 2.56
CA PHE A 62 -3.52 -1.56 1.45
C PHE A 62 -2.94 -0.23 1.91
N LEU A 63 -1.73 0.09 1.43
CA LEU A 63 -0.97 1.26 1.81
C LEU A 63 -0.58 2.04 0.57
N CYS A 64 -0.80 3.36 0.59
CA CYS A 64 -0.22 4.27 -0.39
C CYS A 64 0.49 5.43 0.31
N ARG A 65 0.72 6.55 -0.36
CA ARG A 65 1.44 7.67 0.24
C ARG A 65 0.65 8.35 1.35
N SER A 66 -0.63 8.64 1.10
CA SER A 66 -1.47 9.43 2.03
C SER A 66 -2.88 8.87 2.21
N GLY A 67 -3.13 7.64 1.75
CA GLY A 67 -4.40 6.95 1.95
C GLY A 67 -5.42 7.10 0.82
N GLN A 68 -5.08 7.76 -0.29
CA GLN A 68 -6.05 8.01 -1.38
C GLN A 68 -6.05 6.90 -2.44
N ARG A 69 -4.91 6.57 -3.03
CA ARG A 69 -4.81 5.52 -4.06
C ARG A 69 -5.22 4.15 -3.52
N SER A 70 -4.90 3.88 -2.27
CA SER A 70 -5.20 2.60 -1.62
C SER A 70 -6.70 2.37 -1.40
N ILE A 71 -7.51 3.42 -1.38
CA ILE A 71 -8.98 3.28 -1.37
C ILE A 71 -9.43 2.54 -2.62
N GLY A 72 -9.01 3.00 -3.79
CA GLY A 72 -9.35 2.35 -5.07
C GLY A 72 -8.85 0.91 -5.13
N ALA A 73 -7.63 0.66 -4.64
CA ALA A 73 -7.07 -0.68 -4.58
C ALA A 73 -7.91 -1.61 -3.68
N ALA A 74 -8.30 -1.14 -2.50
CA ALA A 74 -9.13 -1.91 -1.57
C ALA A 74 -10.52 -2.19 -2.15
N GLU A 75 -11.11 -1.22 -2.84
CA GLU A 75 -12.40 -1.40 -3.51
C GLU A 75 -12.32 -2.43 -4.64
N ALA A 76 -11.27 -2.38 -5.45
CA ALA A 76 -11.06 -3.35 -6.53
C ALA A 76 -10.86 -4.76 -5.99
N ALA A 77 -10.11 -4.91 -4.91
CA ALA A 77 -9.91 -6.20 -4.25
C ALA A 77 -11.24 -6.74 -3.70
N THR A 78 -12.01 -5.90 -3.04
CA THR A 78 -13.32 -6.27 -2.49
C THR A 78 -14.26 -6.72 -3.59
N ALA A 79 -14.32 -6.00 -4.70
CA ALA A 79 -15.16 -6.37 -5.85
C ALA A 79 -14.75 -7.71 -6.46
N ALA A 80 -13.50 -8.11 -6.33
CA ALA A 80 -12.98 -9.40 -6.79
C ALA A 80 -13.11 -10.52 -5.75
N GLY A 81 -13.76 -10.26 -4.62
CA GLY A 81 -13.93 -11.24 -3.55
C GLY A 81 -12.71 -11.44 -2.67
N ILE A 82 -11.75 -10.52 -2.74
CA ILE A 82 -10.53 -10.54 -1.91
C ILE A 82 -10.76 -9.66 -0.69
N GLY A 83 -10.55 -10.21 0.47
CA GLY A 83 -10.72 -9.43 1.70
C GLY A 83 -11.07 -10.29 2.89
N PRO A 84 -11.38 -9.65 3.99
CA PRO A 84 -11.69 -8.20 4.14
C PRO A 84 -10.50 -7.32 3.80
N SER A 85 -10.79 -6.20 3.13
CA SER A 85 -9.77 -5.24 2.68
C SER A 85 -9.85 -3.98 3.51
N TYR A 86 -8.69 -3.49 3.94
CA TYR A 86 -8.55 -2.30 4.76
C TYR A 86 -7.61 -1.31 4.12
N ASN A 87 -7.77 -0.05 4.45
CA ASN A 87 -6.94 1.04 3.98
C ASN A 87 -6.15 1.64 5.15
N VAL A 88 -4.86 1.87 4.98
CA VAL A 88 -4.08 2.66 5.93
C VAL A 88 -4.41 4.14 5.66
N LEU A 89 -5.24 4.73 6.51
CA LEU A 89 -5.84 6.04 6.29
C LEU A 89 -4.83 7.14 5.99
N ASP A 90 -3.74 7.19 6.72
CA ASP A 90 -2.73 8.22 6.55
C ASP A 90 -1.57 7.80 5.63
N GLY A 91 -1.55 6.55 5.19
CA GLY A 91 -0.53 6.03 4.29
C GLY A 91 0.86 5.96 4.89
N PHE A 92 1.87 5.94 4.01
CA PHE A 92 3.27 5.83 4.40
C PHE A 92 3.87 7.15 4.86
N GLU A 93 3.59 8.23 4.13
CA GLU A 93 4.16 9.56 4.38
C GLU A 93 3.18 10.54 5.02
N GLY A 94 1.90 10.23 5.00
CA GLY A 94 0.86 11.13 5.48
C GLY A 94 0.40 12.16 4.45
N GLY A 95 -0.68 12.85 4.78
CA GLY A 95 -1.15 13.99 4.01
C GLY A 95 -0.29 15.22 4.26
N LEU A 96 -0.54 16.28 3.51
CA LEU A 96 0.14 17.55 3.69
C LEU A 96 -0.36 18.25 4.95
N ASP A 97 0.56 18.78 5.75
CA ASP A 97 0.22 19.63 6.89
C ASP A 97 -0.11 21.07 6.41
N ALA A 98 -0.35 21.97 7.35
CA ALA A 98 -0.71 23.36 7.05
C ALA A 98 0.38 24.12 6.28
N GLU A 99 1.61 23.65 6.35
CA GLU A 99 2.76 24.26 5.66
C GLU A 99 3.10 23.56 4.34
N GLY A 100 2.30 22.57 3.93
CA GLY A 100 2.53 21.82 2.72
C GLY A 100 3.60 20.73 2.85
N HIS A 101 3.85 20.26 4.06
CA HIS A 101 4.83 19.20 4.31
C HIS A 101 4.15 17.89 4.67
N ARG A 102 4.77 16.78 4.26
CA ARG A 102 4.38 15.45 4.72
C ARG A 102 5.23 15.05 5.92
N GLY A 103 4.78 14.04 6.66
CA GLY A 103 5.53 13.49 7.77
C GLY A 103 4.97 13.82 9.15
N ALA A 104 3.85 14.54 9.21
CA ALA A 104 3.16 14.79 10.49
C ALA A 104 2.39 13.56 10.96
N VAL A 105 1.89 12.75 10.03
CA VAL A 105 1.13 11.53 10.29
C VAL A 105 1.60 10.42 9.33
N GLY A 106 1.09 9.20 9.51
CA GLY A 106 1.39 8.07 8.64
C GLY A 106 2.36 7.07 9.25
N TRP A 107 2.68 6.05 8.47
CA TRP A 107 3.50 4.91 8.90
C TRP A 107 4.83 5.34 9.53
N ARG A 108 5.58 6.18 8.82
CA ARG A 108 6.88 6.65 9.30
C ARG A 108 6.77 7.55 10.53
N ALA A 109 5.77 8.44 10.55
CA ALA A 109 5.57 9.37 11.65
C ALA A 109 5.24 8.64 12.96
N LEU A 110 4.55 7.50 12.87
CA LEU A 110 4.21 6.66 14.01
C LEU A 110 5.40 5.83 14.51
N GLY A 111 6.52 5.86 13.83
CA GLY A 111 7.69 5.07 14.19
C GLY A 111 7.58 3.58 13.85
N LEU A 112 6.66 3.22 12.95
CA LEU A 112 6.55 1.84 12.49
C LEU A 112 7.75 1.49 11.60
N PRO A 113 8.19 0.23 11.59
CA PRO A 113 9.41 -0.16 10.89
C PRO A 113 9.34 0.10 9.38
N TRP A 114 10.40 0.69 8.86
CA TRP A 114 10.56 0.92 7.42
C TRP A 114 12.03 0.94 7.06
N ARG A 115 12.33 0.78 5.77
CA ARG A 115 13.71 0.77 5.28
C ARG A 115 13.79 1.39 3.89
N GLN A 116 14.99 1.81 3.54
CA GLN A 116 15.37 2.14 2.17
C GLN A 116 16.30 1.04 1.65
N TRP A 117 16.39 0.93 0.36
CA TRP A 117 17.21 -0.09 -0.30
C TRP A 117 18.71 0.13 -0.08
#